data_813b77514815b6db07e3713b6d23503c
#
_entry.id   813b77514815b6db07e3713b6d23503c
#
_cell.length_a   1.000
_cell.length_b   1.000
_cell.length_c   1.000
_cell.angle_alpha   90.00
_cell.angle_beta   90.00
_cell.angle_gamma   90.00
#
_symmetry.space_group_name_H-M   'P 1'
#
loop_
_entity.id
_entity.type
_entity.pdbx_description
1 polymer ?
#
loop_
_entity_poly.entity_id
_entity_poly.type
_entity_poly.pdbx_seq_one_letter_code
_entity_poly.pdbx_strand_id
1 'polypeptide(L)'
;MKKWRPTEQEINQTNSWGTWSKEASTFPWSYNETETCYILEGEATVTDDKGNSLTFGKGDMVQFSEGINCTWKITRDIRKKYMFG
;
A
#
# COMPACT_ATOMS: atom_id res chain seq x y z
N MET A 1 -10.22 -0.33 -2.31
CA MET A 1 -9.09 -0.38 -1.36
C MET A 1 -9.49 -1.21 -0.15
N LYS A 2 -8.62 -2.05 0.32
CA LYS A 2 -8.84 -2.82 1.54
C LYS A 2 -7.54 -3.10 2.27
N LYS A 3 -7.63 -3.32 3.57
CA LYS A 3 -6.49 -3.72 4.39
C LYS A 3 -6.89 -4.82 5.36
N TRP A 4 -5.91 -5.63 5.76
CA TRP A 4 -6.10 -6.67 6.76
C TRP A 4 -4.77 -7.01 7.42
N ARG A 5 -4.84 -7.67 8.57
CA ARG A 5 -3.65 -8.22 9.21
C ARG A 5 -3.36 -9.57 8.59
N PRO A 6 -2.22 -9.75 7.93
CA PRO A 6 -1.91 -10.98 7.22
C PRO A 6 -1.59 -12.12 8.18
N THR A 7 -1.79 -13.34 7.70
CA THR A 7 -1.32 -14.55 8.36
C THR A 7 0.19 -14.66 8.17
N GLU A 8 0.84 -15.49 8.97
CA GLU A 8 2.27 -15.76 8.84
C GLU A 8 2.60 -16.31 7.44
N GLN A 9 1.74 -17.16 6.90
CA GLN A 9 1.91 -17.71 5.56
C GLN A 9 1.87 -16.63 4.49
N GLU A 10 0.96 -15.68 4.61
CA GLU A 10 0.88 -14.53 3.68
C GLU A 10 2.13 -13.67 3.77
N ILE A 11 2.63 -13.41 4.98
CA ILE A 11 3.87 -12.64 5.18
C ILE A 11 5.04 -13.36 4.50
N ASN A 12 5.16 -14.67 4.65
CA ASN A 12 6.23 -15.44 4.03
C ASN A 12 6.20 -15.34 2.50
N GLN A 13 5.02 -15.26 1.89
CA GLN A 13 4.87 -15.09 0.45
C GLN A 13 5.46 -13.78 -0.05
N THR A 14 5.51 -12.74 0.79
CA THR A 14 6.06 -11.43 0.39
C THR A 14 7.56 -11.44 0.21
N ASN A 15 8.26 -12.50 0.61
CA ASN A 15 9.71 -12.59 0.48
C ASN A 15 10.18 -12.53 -0.97
N SER A 16 9.33 -12.96 -1.92
CA SER A 16 9.62 -12.92 -3.36
C SER A 16 9.17 -11.62 -4.04
N TRP A 17 8.52 -10.72 -3.31
CA TRP A 17 8.00 -9.47 -3.86
C TRP A 17 9.08 -8.39 -3.94
N GLY A 18 8.82 -7.35 -4.75
CA GLY A 18 9.68 -6.17 -4.80
C GLY A 18 9.60 -5.36 -3.51
N THR A 19 10.59 -4.51 -3.30
CA THR A 19 10.65 -3.59 -2.16
C THR A 19 10.67 -2.16 -2.67
N TRP A 20 9.89 -1.28 -2.03
CA TRP A 20 9.81 0.13 -2.39
C TRP A 20 9.80 0.98 -1.13
N SER A 21 10.53 2.08 -1.17
CA SER A 21 10.63 3.03 -0.06
C SER A 21 10.41 4.45 -0.56
N LYS A 22 9.82 5.29 0.27
CA LYS A 22 9.64 6.70 -0.02
C LYS A 22 9.51 7.50 1.26
N GLU A 23 10.05 8.71 1.22
CA GLU A 23 9.94 9.67 2.32
C GLU A 23 8.51 10.18 2.47
N ALA A 24 8.18 10.68 3.66
CA ALA A 24 6.92 11.36 3.92
C ALA A 24 6.68 12.43 2.85
N SER A 25 5.56 12.33 2.15
CA SER A 25 5.22 13.19 1.02
C SER A 25 3.79 12.94 0.58
N THR A 26 3.29 13.78 -0.32
CA THR A 26 1.96 13.63 -0.91
C THR A 26 2.11 13.63 -2.43
N PHE A 27 1.52 12.65 -3.09
CA PHE A 27 1.61 12.53 -4.54
C PHE A 27 0.39 11.80 -5.11
N PRO A 28 0.02 12.09 -6.38
CA PRO A 28 -1.06 11.36 -7.05
C PRO A 28 -0.54 10.04 -7.60
N TRP A 29 -1.43 9.06 -7.71
CA TRP A 29 -1.11 7.77 -8.29
C TRP A 29 -2.34 7.16 -8.98
N SER A 30 -2.10 6.44 -10.07
CA SER A 30 -3.15 5.71 -10.78
C SER A 30 -2.73 4.26 -10.95
N TYR A 31 -3.65 3.35 -10.69
CA TYR A 31 -3.37 1.91 -10.76
C TYR A 31 -3.80 1.32 -12.09
N ASN A 32 -2.84 0.87 -12.89
CA ASN A 32 -3.09 0.15 -14.14
C ASN A 32 -3.25 -1.35 -13.91
N GLU A 33 -2.85 -1.82 -12.73
CA GLU A 33 -2.96 -3.19 -12.27
C GLU A 33 -3.28 -3.19 -10.78
N THR A 34 -3.88 -4.26 -10.28
CA THR A 34 -4.09 -4.42 -8.85
C THR A 34 -2.74 -4.54 -8.16
N GLU A 35 -2.53 -3.75 -7.12
CA GLU A 35 -1.33 -3.82 -6.28
C GLU A 35 -1.69 -4.39 -4.92
N THR A 36 -0.90 -5.37 -4.45
CA THR A 36 -0.96 -5.85 -3.08
C THR A 36 0.36 -5.49 -2.40
N CYS A 37 0.29 -4.86 -1.24
CA CYS A 37 1.44 -4.39 -0.48
C CYS A 37 1.45 -4.97 0.92
N TYR A 38 2.65 -5.21 1.44
CA TYR A 38 2.87 -5.49 2.86
C TYR A 38 3.74 -4.38 3.43
N ILE A 39 3.23 -3.67 4.43
CA ILE A 39 3.91 -2.49 4.99
C ILE A 39 4.91 -2.93 6.04
N LEU A 40 6.19 -2.72 5.75
CA LEU A 40 7.30 -3.07 6.65
C LEU A 40 7.54 -1.98 7.69
N GLU A 41 7.44 -0.71 7.28
CA GLU A 41 7.66 0.46 8.13
C GLU A 41 6.83 1.63 7.61
N GLY A 42 6.50 2.55 8.52
CA GLY A 42 5.87 3.81 8.15
C GLY A 42 4.35 3.79 8.21
N GLU A 43 3.76 4.87 7.70
CA GLU A 43 2.32 5.08 7.71
C GLU A 43 1.90 5.96 6.55
N ALA A 44 0.75 5.66 5.98
CA ALA A 44 0.19 6.45 4.90
C ALA A 44 -1.34 6.44 4.93
N THR A 45 -1.93 7.46 4.32
CA THR A 45 -3.36 7.53 4.03
C THR A 45 -3.51 7.67 2.53
N VAL A 46 -4.32 6.83 1.92
CA VAL A 46 -4.64 6.89 0.50
C VAL A 46 -6.11 7.26 0.36
N THR A 47 -6.37 8.30 -0.44
CA THR A 47 -7.73 8.77 -0.73
C THR A 47 -7.98 8.62 -2.22
N ASP A 48 -9.07 7.93 -2.60
CA ASP A 48 -9.44 7.78 -4.00
C ASP A 48 -10.23 8.99 -4.51
N ASP A 49 -10.51 9.02 -5.80
CA ASP A 49 -11.22 10.11 -6.45
C ASP A 49 -12.73 10.15 -6.12
N LYS A 50 -13.22 9.18 -5.37
CA LYS A 50 -14.61 9.11 -4.89
C LYS A 50 -14.74 9.54 -3.43
N GLY A 51 -13.63 9.96 -2.81
CA GLY A 51 -13.61 10.43 -1.42
C GLY A 51 -13.42 9.33 -0.38
N ASN A 52 -13.17 8.08 -0.79
CA ASN A 52 -12.87 7.01 0.15
C ASN A 52 -11.42 7.11 0.58
N SER A 53 -11.16 6.97 1.88
CA SER A 53 -9.82 7.01 2.45
C SER A 53 -9.50 5.74 3.23
N LEU A 54 -8.22 5.34 3.20
CA LEU A 54 -7.72 4.21 3.96
C LEU A 54 -6.39 4.60 4.58
N THR A 55 -6.26 4.47 5.90
CA THR A 55 -5.01 4.69 6.62
C THR A 55 -4.45 3.34 7.04
N PHE A 56 -3.18 3.15 6.79
CA PHE A 56 -2.51 1.89 7.09
C PHE A 56 -1.05 2.13 7.51
N GLY A 57 -0.45 1.13 8.14
CA GLY A 57 0.91 1.24 8.64
C GLY A 57 1.57 -0.12 8.81
N LYS A 58 2.68 -0.12 9.55
CA LYS A 58 3.51 -1.30 9.78
C LYS A 58 2.66 -2.51 10.17
N GLY A 59 2.86 -3.61 9.43
CA GLY A 59 2.20 -4.88 9.68
C GLY A 59 0.90 -5.08 8.91
N ASP A 60 0.41 -4.05 8.20
CA ASP A 60 -0.81 -4.17 7.39
C ASP A 60 -0.52 -4.73 6.01
N MET A 61 -1.40 -5.60 5.53
CA MET A 61 -1.50 -5.97 4.12
C MET A 61 -2.57 -5.08 3.50
N VAL A 62 -2.29 -4.48 2.35
CA VAL A 62 -3.17 -3.50 1.70
C VAL A 62 -3.32 -3.86 0.23
N GLN A 63 -4.51 -3.71 -0.33
CA GLN A 63 -4.74 -3.96 -1.74
C GLN A 63 -5.49 -2.81 -2.40
N PHE A 64 -4.97 -2.39 -3.55
CA PHE A 64 -5.54 -1.34 -4.41
C PHE A 64 -5.94 -1.96 -5.73
N SER A 65 -7.21 -1.88 -6.09
CA SER A 65 -7.73 -2.48 -7.32
C SER A 65 -7.29 -1.70 -8.56
N GLU A 66 -7.12 -2.41 -9.67
CA GLU A 66 -6.92 -1.80 -10.99
C GLU A 66 -7.98 -0.73 -11.24
N GLY A 67 -7.58 0.39 -11.82
CA GLY A 67 -8.47 1.49 -12.18
C GLY A 67 -8.65 2.55 -11.12
N ILE A 68 -8.12 2.37 -9.92
CA ILE A 68 -8.20 3.39 -8.87
C ILE A 68 -7.28 4.56 -9.19
N ASN A 69 -7.83 5.78 -9.15
CA ASN A 69 -7.07 7.02 -9.15
C ASN A 69 -7.09 7.57 -7.73
N CYS A 70 -5.94 7.90 -7.19
CA CYS A 70 -5.84 8.23 -5.77
C CYS A 70 -4.73 9.23 -5.48
N THR A 71 -4.70 9.69 -4.23
CA THR A 71 -3.63 10.49 -3.68
C THR A 71 -3.06 9.76 -2.47
N TRP A 72 -1.76 9.53 -2.50
CA TRP A 72 -1.00 8.98 -1.37
C TRP A 72 -0.51 10.12 -0.49
N LYS A 73 -0.77 10.03 0.79
CA LYS A 73 -0.18 10.92 1.80
C LYS A 73 0.63 10.06 2.75
N ILE A 74 1.93 10.02 2.56
CA ILE A 74 2.86 9.31 3.44
C ILE A 74 3.15 10.24 4.62
N THR A 75 2.71 9.84 5.81
CA THR A 75 2.88 10.62 7.03
C THR A 75 4.14 10.24 7.79
N ARG A 76 4.66 9.03 7.56
CA ARG A 76 5.95 8.55 8.07
C ARG A 76 6.65 7.81 6.95
N ASP A 77 7.95 8.02 6.79
CA ASP A 77 8.75 7.35 5.75
C ASP A 77 8.36 5.89 5.65
N ILE A 78 7.99 5.45 4.46
CA ILE A 78 7.39 4.13 4.24
C ILE A 78 8.36 3.19 3.54
N ARG A 79 8.30 1.91 3.93
CA ARG A 79 8.94 0.82 3.21
C ARG A 79 7.94 -0.32 3.12
N LYS A 80 7.78 -0.85 1.93
CA LYS A 80 6.81 -1.91 1.67
C LYS A 80 7.34 -2.97 0.71
N LYS A 81 6.79 -4.17 0.83
CA LYS A 81 6.84 -5.20 -0.20
C LYS A 81 5.64 -5.00 -1.10
N TYR A 82 5.79 -5.20 -2.42
CA TYR A 82 4.69 -5.02 -3.36
C TYR A 82 4.68 -6.08 -4.44
N MET A 83 3.48 -6.32 -4.96
CA MET A 83 3.25 -7.21 -6.08
C MET A 83 2.10 -6.64 -6.92
N PHE A 84 2.28 -6.61 -8.24
CA PHE A 84 1.24 -6.23 -9.20
C PHE A 84 0.64 -7.48 -9.86
N GLY A 85 -0.68 -7.43 -10.08
CA GLY A 85 -1.37 -8.52 -10.76
C GLY A 85 -2.46 -9.21 -9.99
#